data_b0cedce28a4f9fc0546b099cc41c367c
#
_entry.id   b0cedce28a4f9fc0546b099cc41c367c
#
_cell.length_a   1.000
_cell.length_b   1.000
_cell.length_c   1.000
_cell.angle_alpha   90.00
_cell.angle_beta   90.00
_cell.angle_gamma   90.00
#
_symmetry.space_group_name_H-M   'P 1'
#
loop_
_entity.id
_entity.type
_entity.pdbx_description
1 polymer ?
#
loop_
_entity_poly.entity_id
_entity_poly.type
_entity_poly.pdbx_seq_one_letter_code
_entity_poly.pdbx_strand_id
1 'polypeptide(L)'
;MNTLLERTLQLIQLSGQAISDLSPSFDHLPTTAHADGQYRLRRYSVVKLNQGKVEHLPSRQFVQSDDINTFQGNVSRSFETLEASILQSEGLREMCEVFQKANGLDDGHEIEIHQIRISAIEEETLVAPEGVHQDGFDHLAVIGIGRHNIEGGEFLVYREKKDLPFLSMALQQGEVAILADRQLWHNARPIRAVKKDEQGYLDLFVLTAKEPSYAVHA
;
A
#
# COMPACT_ATOMS: atom_id res chain seq x y z
N MET A 1 6.66 -28.74 5.35
CA MET A 1 7.27 -27.64 6.14
C MET A 1 7.29 -26.30 5.39
N ASN A 2 6.64 -26.18 4.21
CA ASN A 2 6.57 -24.94 3.40
C ASN A 2 5.27 -24.14 3.56
N THR A 3 4.23 -24.71 4.15
CA THR A 3 2.89 -24.11 4.19
C THR A 3 2.74 -22.88 5.07
N LEU A 4 3.60 -22.64 6.03
CA LEU A 4 3.55 -21.45 6.89
C LEU A 4 4.21 -20.23 6.24
N LEU A 5 5.29 -20.41 5.52
CA LEU A 5 5.98 -19.34 4.78
C LEU A 5 5.15 -18.85 3.57
N GLU A 6 4.44 -19.75 2.90
CA GLU A 6 3.57 -19.43 1.76
C GLU A 6 2.36 -18.56 2.14
N ARG A 7 1.99 -18.52 3.41
CA ARG A 7 0.90 -17.67 3.91
C ARG A 7 1.37 -16.33 4.48
N THR A 8 2.67 -16.18 4.76
CA THR A 8 3.21 -14.96 5.36
C THR A 8 3.71 -13.95 4.35
N LEU A 9 4.16 -14.42 3.17
CA LEU A 9 4.62 -13.58 2.07
C LEU A 9 4.28 -14.25 0.73
N GLN A 10 3.59 -13.52 -0.13
CA GLN A 10 3.24 -13.94 -1.49
C GLN A 10 3.63 -12.86 -2.49
N LEU A 11 4.11 -13.27 -3.66
CA LEU A 11 4.39 -12.38 -4.79
C LEU A 11 3.45 -12.77 -5.93
N ILE A 12 2.68 -11.80 -6.43
CA ILE A 12 1.66 -11.99 -7.45
C ILE A 12 1.84 -10.92 -8.52
N GLN A 13 1.34 -11.16 -9.72
CA GLN A 13 1.34 -10.20 -10.83
C GLN A 13 -0.11 -9.86 -11.22
N LEU A 14 -0.44 -8.56 -11.25
CA LEU A 14 -1.69 -8.07 -11.84
C LEU A 14 -1.64 -8.18 -13.37
N SER A 15 -2.81 -8.28 -13.99
CA SER A 15 -2.93 -8.29 -15.45
C SER A 15 -2.49 -6.95 -16.07
N GLY A 16 -2.08 -7.00 -17.34
CA GLY A 16 -1.77 -5.78 -18.09
C GLY A 16 -2.98 -4.84 -18.23
N GLN A 17 -4.20 -5.38 -18.23
CA GLN A 17 -5.42 -4.58 -18.23
C GLN A 17 -5.60 -3.82 -16.92
N ALA A 18 -5.41 -4.48 -15.78
CA ALA A 18 -5.48 -3.82 -14.47
C ALA A 18 -4.49 -2.65 -14.38
N ILE A 19 -3.27 -2.84 -14.85
CA ILE A 19 -2.26 -1.80 -14.88
C ILE A 19 -2.70 -0.64 -15.78
N SER A 20 -3.23 -0.92 -16.96
CA SER A 20 -3.72 0.09 -17.91
C SER A 20 -4.86 0.93 -17.32
N ASP A 21 -5.74 0.31 -16.54
CA ASP A 21 -6.85 0.99 -15.88
C ASP A 21 -6.38 1.88 -14.72
N LEU A 22 -5.41 1.39 -13.95
CA LEU A 22 -4.99 2.02 -12.69
C LEU A 22 -3.95 3.14 -12.85
N SER A 23 -2.99 2.97 -13.78
CA SER A 23 -1.84 3.88 -13.90
C SER A 23 -2.22 5.35 -14.16
N PRO A 24 -3.19 5.70 -15.04
CA PRO A 24 -3.50 7.09 -15.33
C PRO A 24 -4.02 7.89 -14.12
N SER A 25 -4.57 7.22 -13.12
CA SER A 25 -5.13 7.88 -11.93
C SER A 25 -4.09 8.58 -11.05
N PHE A 26 -2.83 8.25 -11.22
CA PHE A 26 -1.75 8.87 -10.44
C PHE A 26 -1.38 10.28 -10.91
N ASP A 27 -1.76 10.68 -12.11
CA ASP A 27 -1.41 12.00 -12.68
C ASP A 27 -2.16 13.15 -12.00
N HIS A 28 -3.21 12.86 -11.25
CA HIS A 28 -4.09 13.85 -10.61
C HIS A 28 -4.19 13.67 -9.09
N LEU A 29 -3.16 13.11 -8.45
CA LEU A 29 -3.14 12.98 -7.00
C LEU A 29 -2.95 14.33 -6.31
N PRO A 30 -3.78 14.65 -5.29
CA PRO A 30 -3.68 15.91 -4.58
C PRO A 30 -2.51 15.94 -3.60
N THR A 31 -1.96 17.13 -3.37
CA THR A 31 -1.14 17.40 -2.19
C THR A 31 -2.02 17.41 -0.94
N THR A 32 -1.44 17.17 0.22
CA THR A 32 -2.14 17.25 1.51
C THR A 32 -1.44 18.21 2.46
N ALA A 33 -2.15 18.66 3.49
CA ALA A 33 -1.59 19.51 4.54
C ALA A 33 -0.78 18.72 5.60
N HIS A 34 -0.63 17.40 5.43
CA HIS A 34 0.14 16.56 6.34
C HIS A 34 1.63 16.79 6.17
N ALA A 35 2.45 16.40 7.16
CA ALA A 35 3.88 16.67 7.21
C ALA A 35 4.65 16.18 5.96
N ASP A 36 4.21 15.09 5.36
CA ASP A 36 4.77 14.49 4.14
C ASP A 36 3.98 14.81 2.86
N GLY A 37 2.88 15.56 2.96
CA GLY A 37 1.89 15.75 1.91
C GLY A 37 2.36 16.51 0.67
N GLN A 38 3.53 17.15 0.73
CA GLN A 38 4.14 17.84 -0.41
C GLN A 38 4.82 16.87 -1.38
N TYR A 39 5.31 15.74 -0.91
CA TYR A 39 6.01 14.76 -1.73
C TYR A 39 5.35 13.37 -1.72
N ARG A 40 4.46 13.07 -0.75
CA ARG A 40 3.61 11.88 -0.71
C ARG A 40 2.17 12.26 -1.03
N LEU A 41 1.87 12.37 -2.33
CA LEU A 41 0.52 12.64 -2.82
C LEU A 41 -0.35 11.42 -2.57
N ARG A 42 -1.57 11.61 -2.02
CA ARG A 42 -2.35 10.46 -1.55
C ARG A 42 -3.85 10.64 -1.70
N ARG A 43 -4.51 9.54 -2.09
CA ARG A 43 -5.94 9.30 -1.90
C ARG A 43 -6.15 8.08 -1.02
N TYR A 44 -7.29 8.01 -0.37
CA TYR A 44 -7.65 6.92 0.53
C TYR A 44 -9.14 6.58 0.39
N SER A 45 -9.45 5.29 0.32
CA SER A 45 -10.83 4.79 0.33
C SER A 45 -10.91 3.47 1.09
N VAL A 46 -12.10 3.19 1.60
CA VAL A 46 -12.45 1.88 2.13
C VAL A 46 -13.50 1.26 1.23
N VAL A 47 -13.28 0.02 0.83
CA VAL A 47 -14.19 -0.71 -0.05
C VAL A 47 -14.53 -2.08 0.55
N LYS A 48 -15.59 -2.68 0.04
CA LYS A 48 -15.92 -4.09 0.19
C LYS A 48 -15.99 -4.72 -1.18
N LEU A 49 -15.54 -5.95 -1.28
CA LEU A 49 -15.76 -6.75 -2.47
C LEU A 49 -16.85 -7.78 -2.14
N ASN A 50 -18.01 -7.62 -2.77
CA ASN A 50 -19.17 -8.52 -2.63
C ASN A 50 -19.50 -9.14 -3.97
N GLN A 51 -19.38 -10.47 -4.08
CA GLN A 51 -19.73 -11.22 -5.31
C GLN A 51 -19.11 -10.60 -6.57
N GLY A 52 -17.83 -10.21 -6.49
CA GLY A 52 -17.10 -9.59 -7.59
C GLY A 52 -17.47 -8.13 -7.87
N LYS A 53 -18.21 -7.44 -7.00
CA LYS A 53 -18.53 -6.02 -7.11
C LYS A 53 -17.85 -5.24 -6.02
N VAL A 54 -17.21 -4.16 -6.40
CA VAL A 54 -16.59 -3.20 -5.46
C VAL A 54 -17.66 -2.25 -4.96
N GLU A 55 -17.84 -2.18 -3.65
CA GLU A 55 -18.71 -1.25 -2.95
C GLU A 55 -17.84 -0.25 -2.19
N HIS A 56 -17.93 1.04 -2.55
CA HIS A 56 -17.23 2.10 -1.85
C HIS A 56 -17.99 2.47 -0.57
N LEU A 57 -17.29 2.48 0.56
CA LEU A 57 -17.84 2.87 1.85
C LEU A 57 -17.70 4.39 2.09
N PRO A 58 -18.50 4.98 3.00
CA PRO A 58 -18.36 6.38 3.38
C PRO A 58 -16.93 6.72 3.80
N SER A 59 -16.47 7.92 3.43
CA SER A 59 -15.13 8.41 3.77
C SER A 59 -14.86 8.33 5.27
N ARG A 60 -13.67 7.87 5.63
CA ARG A 60 -13.19 7.76 7.00
C ARG A 60 -11.89 8.53 7.17
N GLN A 61 -11.64 8.97 8.39
CA GLN A 61 -10.32 9.45 8.78
C GLN A 61 -9.40 8.25 9.01
N PHE A 62 -8.16 8.37 8.53
CA PHE A 62 -7.13 7.39 8.76
C PHE A 62 -6.32 7.76 10.02
N VAL A 63 -6.24 6.83 10.97
CA VAL A 63 -5.49 7.01 12.22
C VAL A 63 -4.69 5.75 12.50
N GLN A 64 -3.41 5.93 12.78
CA GLN A 64 -2.55 4.89 13.36
C GLN A 64 -2.11 5.35 14.75
N SER A 65 -1.90 4.42 15.68
CA SER A 65 -1.32 4.78 16.99
C SER A 65 0.16 5.18 16.85
N ASP A 66 0.69 5.89 17.83
CA ASP A 66 2.10 6.26 17.90
C ASP A 66 3.04 5.07 18.10
N ASP A 67 2.54 3.98 18.68
CA ASP A 67 3.28 2.71 18.75
C ASP A 67 3.53 2.10 17.36
N ILE A 68 2.60 2.34 16.40
CA ILE A 68 2.67 1.83 15.03
C ILE A 68 3.41 2.82 14.14
N ASN A 69 2.99 4.07 14.15
CA ASN A 69 3.55 5.12 13.32
C ASN A 69 4.24 6.18 14.17
N THR A 70 5.56 6.07 14.33
CA THR A 70 6.37 7.00 15.14
C THR A 70 6.51 8.39 14.48
N PHE A 71 6.18 8.54 13.19
CA PHE A 71 6.27 9.79 12.45
C PHE A 71 4.99 10.63 12.54
N GLN A 72 3.80 10.00 12.39
CA GLN A 72 2.48 10.64 12.43
C GLN A 72 1.45 9.84 13.23
N GLY A 73 1.86 9.22 14.32
CA GLY A 73 0.97 8.47 15.21
C GLY A 73 -0.02 9.38 15.94
N ASN A 74 -1.19 8.85 16.24
CA ASN A 74 -2.32 9.54 16.89
C ASN A 74 -2.82 10.80 16.16
N VAL A 75 -2.36 11.04 14.92
CA VAL A 75 -2.84 12.13 14.08
C VAL A 75 -3.98 11.61 13.20
N SER A 76 -5.15 12.24 13.32
CA SER A 76 -6.27 11.98 12.41
C SER A 76 -5.99 12.62 11.05
N ARG A 77 -5.91 11.79 10.01
CA ARG A 77 -5.59 12.22 8.65
C ARG A 77 -6.79 12.02 7.74
N SER A 78 -7.21 13.09 7.08
CA SER A 78 -8.25 13.04 6.07
C SER A 78 -7.62 13.15 4.68
N PHE A 79 -8.03 12.26 3.79
CA PHE A 79 -7.60 12.25 2.40
C PHE A 79 -8.82 12.30 1.48
N GLU A 80 -8.63 12.81 0.27
CA GLU A 80 -9.63 12.64 -0.78
C GLU A 80 -9.81 11.15 -1.10
N THR A 81 -11.03 10.77 -1.47
CA THR A 81 -11.32 9.40 -1.92
C THR A 81 -10.70 9.14 -3.28
N LEU A 82 -10.50 7.86 -3.62
CA LEU A 82 -10.15 7.46 -4.97
C LEU A 82 -11.21 8.01 -5.95
N GLU A 83 -10.79 8.31 -7.17
CA GLU A 83 -11.70 8.78 -8.22
C GLU A 83 -12.77 7.73 -8.54
N ALA A 84 -13.97 8.19 -8.86
CA ALA A 84 -15.09 7.30 -9.17
C ALA A 84 -14.80 6.38 -10.36
N SER A 85 -14.03 6.86 -11.35
CA SER A 85 -13.56 6.08 -12.49
C SER A 85 -12.71 4.88 -12.05
N ILE A 86 -11.85 5.08 -11.05
CA ILE A 86 -10.99 4.03 -10.49
C ILE A 86 -11.80 3.06 -9.64
N LEU A 87 -12.69 3.57 -8.77
CA LEU A 87 -13.55 2.75 -7.92
C LEU A 87 -14.46 1.81 -8.75
N GLN A 88 -14.75 2.16 -10.00
CA GLN A 88 -15.57 1.37 -10.92
C GLN A 88 -14.76 0.56 -11.95
N SER A 89 -13.43 0.68 -11.94
CA SER A 89 -12.58 0.00 -12.92
C SER A 89 -12.44 -1.50 -12.65
N GLU A 90 -12.26 -2.25 -13.73
CA GLU A 90 -11.93 -3.69 -13.65
C GLU A 90 -10.56 -3.88 -12.98
N GLY A 91 -9.64 -2.93 -13.17
CA GLY A 91 -8.32 -2.96 -12.54
C GLY A 91 -8.37 -2.92 -11.02
N LEU A 92 -9.22 -2.05 -10.44
CA LEU A 92 -9.40 -2.00 -8.99
C LEU A 92 -10.09 -3.28 -8.48
N ARG A 93 -11.08 -3.78 -9.22
CA ARG A 93 -11.75 -5.03 -8.89
C ARG A 93 -10.75 -6.19 -8.84
N GLU A 94 -9.92 -6.36 -9.87
CA GLU A 94 -8.87 -7.40 -9.91
C GLU A 94 -7.90 -7.26 -8.73
N MET A 95 -7.45 -6.05 -8.43
CA MET A 95 -6.56 -5.78 -7.30
C MET A 95 -7.17 -6.22 -5.96
N CYS A 96 -8.47 -5.91 -5.73
CA CYS A 96 -9.20 -6.34 -4.53
C CYS A 96 -9.42 -7.85 -4.51
N GLU A 97 -9.77 -8.49 -5.64
CA GLU A 97 -9.93 -9.94 -5.75
C GLU A 97 -8.64 -10.70 -5.43
N VAL A 98 -7.52 -10.24 -5.97
CA VAL A 98 -6.20 -10.81 -5.70
C VAL A 98 -5.88 -10.72 -4.20
N PHE A 99 -6.10 -9.55 -3.59
CA PHE A 99 -5.86 -9.34 -2.16
C PHE A 99 -6.76 -10.20 -1.28
N GLN A 100 -8.08 -10.22 -1.56
CA GLN A 100 -9.07 -11.01 -0.85
C GLN A 100 -8.74 -12.51 -0.91
N LYS A 101 -8.48 -13.02 -2.11
CA LYS A 101 -8.18 -14.44 -2.35
C LYS A 101 -6.87 -14.87 -1.68
N ALA A 102 -5.81 -14.08 -1.80
CA ALA A 102 -4.51 -14.41 -1.25
C ALA A 102 -4.52 -14.49 0.29
N ASN A 103 -5.37 -13.67 0.93
CA ASN A 103 -5.50 -13.62 2.38
C ASN A 103 -6.68 -14.47 2.92
N GLY A 104 -7.48 -15.10 2.04
CA GLY A 104 -8.64 -15.91 2.45
C GLY A 104 -9.74 -15.10 3.12
N LEU A 105 -9.90 -13.82 2.73
CA LEU A 105 -10.93 -12.95 3.28
C LEU A 105 -12.31 -13.28 2.70
N ASP A 106 -13.32 -13.21 3.55
CA ASP A 106 -14.71 -13.46 3.16
C ASP A 106 -15.27 -12.33 2.28
N ASP A 107 -16.32 -12.64 1.53
CA ASP A 107 -17.11 -11.64 0.80
C ASP A 107 -17.62 -10.55 1.77
N GLY A 108 -17.54 -9.31 1.34
CA GLY A 108 -17.94 -8.16 2.13
C GLY A 108 -16.94 -7.74 3.22
N HIS A 109 -15.75 -8.34 3.24
CA HIS A 109 -14.67 -7.88 4.11
C HIS A 109 -14.20 -6.48 3.71
N GLU A 110 -13.92 -5.63 4.71
CA GLU A 110 -13.44 -4.27 4.44
C GLU A 110 -11.96 -4.29 4.05
N ILE A 111 -11.65 -3.59 2.96
CA ILE A 111 -10.31 -3.38 2.45
C ILE A 111 -10.04 -1.87 2.45
N GLU A 112 -9.01 -1.44 3.15
CA GLU A 112 -8.52 -0.07 3.10
C GLU A 112 -7.52 0.06 1.95
N ILE A 113 -7.66 1.10 1.14
CA ILE A 113 -6.84 1.32 -0.06
C ILE A 113 -6.21 2.70 0.02
N HIS A 114 -4.89 2.75 0.01
CA HIS A 114 -4.10 3.95 -0.18
C HIS A 114 -3.54 3.96 -1.60
N GLN A 115 -3.78 5.02 -2.34
CA GLN A 115 -3.13 5.34 -3.60
C GLN A 115 -2.08 6.41 -3.33
N ILE A 116 -0.81 6.13 -3.61
CA ILE A 116 0.30 6.98 -3.16
C ILE A 116 1.29 7.20 -4.30
N ARG A 117 1.57 8.47 -4.62
CA ARG A 117 2.77 8.88 -5.39
C ARG A 117 3.79 9.47 -4.44
N ILE A 118 5.03 8.98 -4.50
CA ILE A 118 6.16 9.55 -3.78
C ILE A 118 7.05 10.22 -4.81
N SER A 119 7.17 11.54 -4.73
CA SER A 119 8.01 12.35 -5.62
C SER A 119 9.42 12.49 -5.04
N ALA A 120 10.44 12.26 -5.86
CA ALA A 120 11.83 12.49 -5.47
C ALA A 120 12.11 14.00 -5.47
N ILE A 121 12.10 14.61 -4.30
CA ILE A 121 12.26 16.08 -4.12
C ILE A 121 13.64 16.48 -3.58
N GLU A 122 14.39 15.53 -3.03
CA GLU A 122 15.69 15.73 -2.41
C GLU A 122 16.71 14.70 -2.91
N GLU A 123 17.94 14.78 -2.45
CA GLU A 123 18.97 13.79 -2.74
C GLU A 123 18.56 12.39 -2.26
N GLU A 124 17.82 12.31 -1.13
CA GLU A 124 17.19 11.10 -0.63
C GLU A 124 15.79 11.43 -0.08
N THR A 125 14.74 10.99 -0.78
CA THR A 125 13.36 11.13 -0.34
C THR A 125 12.87 9.84 0.32
N LEU A 126 12.45 9.91 1.59
CA LEU A 126 12.00 8.74 2.34
C LEU A 126 10.66 8.22 1.81
N VAL A 127 10.62 6.95 1.43
CA VAL A 127 9.39 6.25 1.05
C VAL A 127 8.58 5.87 2.28
N ALA A 128 9.25 5.37 3.32
CA ALA A 128 8.67 5.01 4.61
C ALA A 128 9.41 5.77 5.74
N PRO A 129 8.98 7.01 6.09
CA PRO A 129 9.65 7.82 7.10
C PRO A 129 9.62 7.21 8.50
N GLU A 130 8.73 6.24 8.75
CA GLU A 130 8.64 5.47 9.99
C GLU A 130 9.84 4.51 10.20
N GLY A 131 10.58 4.21 9.14
CA GLY A 131 11.62 3.18 9.13
C GLY A 131 11.04 1.77 9.08
N VAL A 132 11.66 0.79 9.76
CA VAL A 132 11.15 -0.59 9.82
C VAL A 132 9.95 -0.66 10.76
N HIS A 133 8.77 -1.00 10.22
CA HIS A 133 7.49 -0.95 10.93
C HIS A 133 6.53 -2.08 10.51
N GLN A 134 5.41 -2.14 11.19
CA GLN A 134 4.18 -2.85 10.83
C GLN A 134 3.07 -1.81 10.74
N ASP A 135 2.06 -2.01 9.88
CA ASP A 135 0.96 -1.03 9.72
C ASP A 135 -0.14 -1.18 10.77
N GLY A 136 -0.11 -2.26 11.54
CA GLY A 136 -1.11 -2.56 12.58
C GLY A 136 -2.39 -3.19 12.04
N PHE A 137 -2.30 -3.82 10.89
CA PHE A 137 -3.33 -4.65 10.29
C PHE A 137 -2.96 -6.13 10.40
N ASP A 138 -3.82 -7.02 9.91
CA ASP A 138 -3.51 -8.44 9.82
C ASP A 138 -2.88 -8.77 8.46
N HIS A 139 -3.36 -8.07 7.43
CA HIS A 139 -2.98 -8.27 6.04
C HIS A 139 -2.55 -6.96 5.40
N LEU A 140 -1.47 -7.02 4.64
CA LEU A 140 -0.91 -5.92 3.87
C LEU A 140 -0.59 -6.39 2.45
N ALA A 141 -0.87 -5.55 1.46
CA ALA A 141 -0.31 -5.66 0.12
C ALA A 141 0.30 -4.34 -0.32
N VAL A 142 1.48 -4.41 -0.94
CA VAL A 142 2.10 -3.28 -1.64
C VAL A 142 2.17 -3.63 -3.12
N ILE A 143 1.63 -2.75 -3.96
CA ILE A 143 1.50 -2.94 -5.39
C ILE A 143 2.28 -1.86 -6.13
N GLY A 144 3.28 -2.25 -6.93
CA GLY A 144 3.99 -1.35 -7.83
C GLY A 144 3.12 -0.97 -9.04
N ILE A 145 2.95 0.33 -9.30
CA ILE A 145 2.22 0.82 -10.48
C ILE A 145 3.14 1.57 -11.43
N GLY A 146 4.01 2.41 -10.91
CA GLY A 146 4.92 3.19 -11.74
C GLY A 146 6.23 3.51 -11.03
N ARG A 147 7.30 3.49 -11.81
CA ARG A 147 8.65 3.95 -11.40
C ARG A 147 9.19 4.79 -12.55
N HIS A 148 9.43 6.06 -12.31
CA HIS A 148 9.91 6.95 -13.33
C HIS A 148 11.10 7.76 -12.81
N ASN A 149 12.20 7.76 -13.54
CA ASN A 149 13.40 8.54 -13.27
C ASN A 149 13.88 8.44 -11.82
N ILE A 150 13.85 7.25 -11.23
CA ILE A 150 14.30 7.02 -9.84
C ILE A 150 15.21 5.80 -9.73
N GLU A 151 16.09 5.84 -8.74
CA GLU A 151 16.74 4.69 -8.14
C GLU A 151 16.35 4.60 -6.65
N GLY A 152 16.55 3.44 -6.02
CA GLY A 152 16.03 3.16 -4.68
C GLY A 152 14.56 2.69 -4.70
N GLY A 153 13.87 2.84 -3.58
CA GLY A 153 12.47 2.45 -3.43
C GLY A 153 12.23 0.94 -3.41
N GLU A 154 13.27 0.13 -3.14
CA GLU A 154 13.10 -1.30 -2.92
C GLU A 154 12.25 -1.52 -1.68
N PHE A 155 11.22 -2.35 -1.82
CA PHE A 155 10.44 -2.87 -0.71
C PHE A 155 11.27 -3.90 0.04
N LEU A 156 11.37 -3.75 1.35
CA LEU A 156 12.20 -4.54 2.23
C LEU A 156 11.33 -5.29 3.23
N VAL A 157 11.55 -6.60 3.40
CA VAL A 157 10.81 -7.42 4.36
C VAL A 157 11.76 -8.07 5.35
N TYR A 158 11.36 -8.06 6.62
CA TYR A 158 12.16 -8.52 7.76
C TYR A 158 11.36 -9.50 8.61
N ARG A 159 12.03 -10.44 9.26
CA ARG A 159 11.41 -11.31 10.26
C ARG A 159 11.20 -10.57 11.58
N GLU A 160 12.21 -9.83 12.00
CA GLU A 160 12.21 -9.02 13.21
C GLU A 160 12.67 -7.59 12.88
N LYS A 161 12.22 -6.62 13.67
CA LYS A 161 12.48 -5.18 13.45
C LYS A 161 13.97 -4.83 13.31
N LYS A 162 14.85 -5.60 13.98
CA LYS A 162 16.30 -5.33 14.03
C LYS A 162 17.14 -6.23 13.11
N ASP A 163 16.50 -7.11 12.36
CA ASP A 163 17.19 -8.03 11.45
C ASP A 163 17.64 -7.30 10.17
N LEU A 164 18.45 -8.02 9.39
CA LEU A 164 18.63 -7.67 7.98
C LEU A 164 17.41 -8.13 7.18
N PRO A 165 17.03 -7.39 6.12
CA PRO A 165 15.92 -7.81 5.28
C PRO A 165 16.24 -9.15 4.61
N PHE A 166 15.28 -10.07 4.64
CA PHE A 166 15.40 -11.32 3.88
C PHE A 166 14.82 -11.21 2.46
N LEU A 167 14.05 -10.14 2.19
CA LEU A 167 13.63 -9.75 0.85
C LEU A 167 13.95 -8.27 0.64
N SER A 168 14.50 -7.98 -0.54
CA SER A 168 14.68 -6.61 -1.06
C SER A 168 14.29 -6.62 -2.53
N MET A 169 13.22 -5.90 -2.89
CA MET A 169 12.61 -5.98 -4.21
C MET A 169 12.11 -4.61 -4.68
N ALA A 170 12.61 -4.14 -5.80
CA ALA A 170 12.02 -3.00 -6.49
C ALA A 170 10.77 -3.46 -7.23
N LEU A 171 9.59 -3.29 -6.61
CA LEU A 171 8.32 -3.69 -7.21
C LEU A 171 8.12 -2.98 -8.55
N GLN A 172 8.03 -3.79 -9.61
CA GLN A 172 7.78 -3.32 -10.96
C GLN A 172 6.28 -3.17 -11.20
N GLN A 173 5.93 -2.72 -12.38
CA GLN A 173 4.55 -2.46 -12.76
C GLN A 173 3.68 -3.74 -12.66
N GLY A 174 2.67 -3.69 -11.82
CA GLY A 174 1.74 -4.79 -11.54
C GLY A 174 2.26 -5.83 -10.55
N GLU A 175 3.50 -5.75 -10.07
CA GLU A 175 3.98 -6.66 -9.04
C GLU A 175 3.35 -6.33 -7.68
N VAL A 176 2.88 -7.37 -7.01
CA VAL A 176 2.18 -7.31 -5.72
C VAL A 176 2.95 -8.12 -4.70
N ALA A 177 3.37 -7.48 -3.62
CA ALA A 177 3.89 -8.15 -2.43
C ALA A 177 2.78 -8.16 -1.36
N ILE A 178 2.33 -9.34 -0.96
CA ILE A 178 1.31 -9.53 0.08
C ILE A 178 1.98 -10.13 1.31
N LEU A 179 1.76 -9.56 2.47
CA LEU A 179 2.31 -10.06 3.74
C LEU A 179 1.29 -10.13 4.87
N ALA A 180 1.54 -11.07 5.80
CA ALA A 180 0.92 -11.09 7.12
C ALA A 180 1.61 -10.01 7.99
N ASP A 181 1.00 -8.83 8.09
CA ASP A 181 1.62 -7.63 8.70
C ASP A 181 1.97 -7.83 10.19
N ARG A 182 1.20 -8.63 10.93
CA ARG A 182 1.52 -8.96 12.34
C ARG A 182 2.71 -9.90 12.52
N GLN A 183 3.16 -10.57 11.45
CA GLN A 183 4.23 -11.57 11.52
C GLN A 183 5.54 -11.09 10.89
N LEU A 184 5.46 -10.09 10.02
CA LEU A 184 6.60 -9.55 9.30
C LEU A 184 6.69 -8.05 9.48
N TRP A 185 7.91 -7.55 9.45
CA TRP A 185 8.22 -6.13 9.44
C TRP A 185 8.58 -5.71 8.03
N HIS A 186 8.31 -4.47 7.68
CA HIS A 186 8.63 -3.95 6.37
C HIS A 186 9.17 -2.52 6.41
N ASN A 187 9.78 -2.10 5.31
CA ASN A 187 10.31 -0.77 5.06
C ASN A 187 10.46 -0.59 3.55
N ALA A 188 10.86 0.58 3.12
CA ALA A 188 11.32 0.81 1.76
C ALA A 188 12.57 1.68 1.75
N ARG A 189 13.50 1.42 0.82
CA ARG A 189 14.64 2.30 0.63
C ARG A 189 14.19 3.68 0.17
N PRO A 190 14.92 4.75 0.55
CA PRO A 190 14.70 6.06 -0.03
C PRO A 190 14.79 6.03 -1.56
N ILE A 191 14.13 6.97 -2.20
CA ILE A 191 14.26 7.21 -3.65
C ILE A 191 15.06 8.49 -3.91
N ARG A 192 15.73 8.54 -5.05
CA ARG A 192 16.34 9.74 -5.60
C ARG A 192 16.15 9.80 -7.10
N ALA A 193 16.07 11.00 -7.66
CA ALA A 193 15.99 11.16 -9.11
C ALA A 193 17.34 10.81 -9.76
N VAL A 194 17.29 10.04 -10.86
CA VAL A 194 18.49 9.69 -11.64
C VAL A 194 18.96 10.92 -12.41
N LYS A 195 18.03 11.61 -13.08
CA LYS A 195 18.28 12.88 -13.77
C LYS A 195 17.66 14.00 -12.95
N LYS A 196 18.47 14.95 -12.50
CA LYS A 196 18.06 16.02 -11.56
C LYS A 196 17.12 17.07 -12.17
N ASP A 197 17.08 17.18 -13.47
CA ASP A 197 16.25 18.11 -14.24
C ASP A 197 14.91 17.50 -14.70
N GLU A 198 14.69 16.21 -14.42
CA GLU A 198 13.44 15.51 -14.69
C GLU A 198 12.78 15.08 -13.37
N GLN A 199 11.44 15.16 -13.34
CA GLN A 199 10.67 14.66 -12.19
C GLN A 199 10.90 13.15 -12.02
N GLY A 200 11.20 12.75 -10.77
CA GLY A 200 11.27 11.34 -10.38
C GLY A 200 10.11 10.97 -9.45
N TYR A 201 9.51 9.79 -9.64
CA TYR A 201 8.43 9.34 -8.76
C TYR A 201 8.28 7.81 -8.68
N LEU A 202 7.66 7.39 -7.59
CA LEU A 202 7.24 6.02 -7.31
C LEU A 202 5.74 6.01 -7.05
N ASP A 203 4.97 5.24 -7.83
CA ASP A 203 3.53 5.07 -7.71
C ASP A 203 3.19 3.70 -7.15
N LEU A 204 2.42 3.69 -6.06
CA LEU A 204 2.04 2.49 -5.34
C LEU A 204 0.56 2.51 -4.95
N PHE A 205 -0.06 1.33 -4.91
CA PHE A 205 -1.19 1.09 -4.03
C PHE A 205 -0.74 0.31 -2.79
N VAL A 206 -1.35 0.63 -1.66
CA VAL A 206 -1.22 -0.15 -0.42
C VAL A 206 -2.61 -0.56 0.02
N LEU A 207 -2.83 -1.87 0.17
CA LEU A 207 -4.08 -2.44 0.65
C LEU A 207 -3.85 -3.03 2.03
N THR A 208 -4.79 -2.78 2.94
CA THR A 208 -4.76 -3.36 4.28
C THR A 208 -6.14 -3.88 4.68
N ALA A 209 -6.14 -4.92 5.52
CA ALA A 209 -7.36 -5.46 6.12
C ALA A 209 -7.08 -5.97 7.53
N LYS A 210 -8.11 -5.88 8.39
CA LYS A 210 -8.09 -6.48 9.75
C LYS A 210 -8.99 -7.70 9.74
N GLU A 211 -8.54 -8.78 10.36
CA GLU A 211 -9.42 -9.90 10.68
C GLU A 211 -10.60 -9.43 11.56
N PRO A 212 -11.79 -10.01 11.39
CA PRO A 212 -12.89 -9.73 12.29
C PRO A 212 -12.44 -10.03 13.72
N SER A 213 -12.55 -9.06 14.61
CA SER A 213 -12.36 -9.33 16.04
C SER A 213 -13.47 -10.26 16.49
N TYR A 214 -13.19 -11.56 16.61
CA TYR A 214 -14.09 -12.45 17.31
C TYR A 214 -14.17 -11.95 18.74
N ALA A 215 -15.30 -11.37 19.12
CA ALA A 215 -15.61 -11.10 20.51
C ALA A 215 -15.54 -12.45 21.24
N VAL A 216 -14.49 -12.64 22.03
CA VAL A 216 -14.44 -13.76 22.97
C VAL A 216 -15.58 -13.52 23.94
N HIS A 217 -16.70 -14.18 23.70
CA HIS A 217 -17.77 -14.24 24.70
C HIS A 217 -17.23 -15.05 25.89
N ALA A 218 -16.80 -14.33 26.93
CA ALA A 218 -16.48 -14.89 28.23
C ALA A 218 -17.76 -15.22 28.99
#